data_7c7021a78fec3c9dd28f242ef42654bc
#
_entry.id   7c7021a78fec3c9dd28f242ef42654bc
#
_cell.length_a   1.000
_cell.length_b   1.000
_cell.length_c   1.000
_cell.angle_alpha   90.00
_cell.angle_beta   90.00
_cell.angle_gamma   90.00
#
_symmetry.space_group_name_H-M   'P 1'
#
loop_
_entity.id
_entity.type
_entity.pdbx_description
1 polymer ?
#
loop_
_entity_poly.entity_id
_entity_poly.type
_entity_poly.pdbx_seq_one_letter_code
_entity_poly.pdbx_strand_id
1 'polypeptide(L)'
;KYDDVSIPEPITLFDDYSKRASVLGKHKMGIDAHMSFFYDLKVEGHEDTRYAKYMNSFLGRMSKEQRQAWDAAYGPKNEAFRKSNLQGKELVRWKYQRYVKDYLRCVAAVDDGVGRILESLDKLGLSENSIVIYSSDQGFYLGEHGWYDKRWIYEESLKMPLVMRWPEKIKPGTKIAKLTQNIDFAPFFLEAAGAEVPQEIQGASLMPLFRQQDAPWRKAI
;
A
#
# COMPACT_ATOMS: atom_id res chain seq x y z
N LYS A 1 -10.97 -14.12 2.12
CA LYS A 1 -11.40 -13.02 1.22
C LYS A 1 -10.68 -13.17 -0.15
N TYR A 2 -11.34 -12.85 -1.25
CA TYR A 2 -10.83 -12.72 -2.64
C TYR A 2 -10.38 -14.03 -3.33
N ASP A 3 -10.60 -15.21 -2.79
CA ASP A 3 -10.17 -16.46 -3.44
C ASP A 3 -10.93 -16.70 -4.76
N ASP A 4 -12.24 -16.42 -4.77
CA ASP A 4 -13.14 -16.65 -5.90
C ASP A 4 -13.25 -15.43 -6.85
N VAL A 5 -12.42 -14.42 -6.67
CA VAL A 5 -12.41 -13.20 -7.48
C VAL A 5 -11.15 -13.15 -8.34
N SER A 6 -11.29 -12.88 -9.64
CA SER A 6 -10.17 -12.51 -10.49
C SER A 6 -9.97 -10.99 -10.43
N ILE A 7 -8.80 -10.55 -10.02
CA ILE A 7 -8.46 -9.12 -9.99
C ILE A 7 -8.03 -8.71 -11.41
N PRO A 8 -8.59 -7.62 -11.96
CA PRO A 8 -8.20 -7.13 -13.28
C PRO A 8 -6.69 -6.90 -13.38
N GLU A 9 -6.09 -7.32 -14.49
CA GLU A 9 -4.68 -7.09 -14.75
C GLU A 9 -4.44 -5.65 -15.21
N PRO A 10 -3.39 -4.95 -14.71
CA PRO A 10 -2.96 -3.71 -15.32
C PRO A 10 -2.62 -3.89 -16.80
N ILE A 11 -2.98 -2.94 -17.64
CA ILE A 11 -2.66 -2.99 -19.09
C ILE A 11 -1.16 -3.15 -19.32
N THR A 12 -0.35 -2.61 -18.42
CA THR A 12 1.12 -2.63 -18.46
C THR A 12 1.76 -3.80 -17.73
N LEU A 13 1.01 -4.84 -17.34
CA LEU A 13 1.55 -6.02 -16.64
C LEU A 13 2.69 -6.69 -17.42
N PHE A 14 2.66 -6.62 -18.75
CA PHE A 14 3.65 -7.18 -19.66
C PHE A 14 4.39 -6.09 -20.45
N ASP A 15 4.71 -4.95 -19.80
CA ASP A 15 5.49 -3.86 -20.40
C ASP A 15 6.90 -4.37 -20.74
N ASP A 16 7.37 -4.11 -21.94
CA ASP A 16 8.69 -4.51 -22.46
C ASP A 16 9.75 -3.39 -22.34
N TYR A 17 9.33 -2.22 -21.89
CA TYR A 17 10.12 -0.99 -21.74
C TYR A 17 10.81 -0.50 -23.03
N SER A 18 10.46 -1.04 -24.19
CA SER A 18 11.12 -0.74 -25.49
C SER A 18 11.08 0.74 -25.88
N LYS A 19 10.09 1.48 -25.37
CA LYS A 19 9.91 2.92 -25.62
C LYS A 19 10.32 3.81 -24.44
N ARG A 20 11.08 3.27 -23.48
CA ARG A 20 11.46 3.93 -22.25
C ARG A 20 12.97 4.02 -22.10
N ALA A 21 13.45 4.74 -21.08
CA ALA A 21 14.88 4.79 -20.78
C ALA A 21 15.44 3.37 -20.49
N SER A 22 16.58 3.04 -21.09
CA SER A 22 17.20 1.69 -21.02
C SER A 22 17.50 1.23 -19.59
N VAL A 23 17.66 2.17 -18.64
CA VAL A 23 17.86 1.84 -17.23
C VAL A 23 16.68 1.09 -16.61
N LEU A 24 15.47 1.28 -17.16
CA LEU A 24 14.27 0.59 -16.64
C LEU A 24 14.33 -0.92 -16.90
N GLY A 25 14.98 -1.38 -17.96
CA GLY A 25 15.22 -2.80 -18.20
C GLY A 25 16.20 -3.46 -17.21
N LYS A 26 16.89 -2.67 -16.37
CA LYS A 26 17.84 -3.16 -15.35
C LYS A 26 17.23 -3.21 -13.93
N HIS A 27 15.94 -2.95 -13.79
CA HIS A 27 15.24 -3.00 -12.51
C HIS A 27 15.27 -4.42 -11.91
N LYS A 28 14.99 -4.51 -10.60
CA LYS A 28 14.84 -5.78 -9.87
C LYS A 28 13.49 -5.89 -9.17
N MET A 29 12.45 -5.37 -9.81
CA MET A 29 11.08 -5.32 -9.28
C MET A 29 10.07 -6.06 -10.16
N GLY A 30 10.53 -6.82 -11.16
CA GLY A 30 9.63 -7.56 -12.05
C GLY A 30 8.92 -8.72 -11.34
N ILE A 31 7.62 -8.81 -11.50
CA ILE A 31 6.82 -9.93 -11.02
C ILE A 31 7.29 -11.24 -11.68
N ASP A 32 7.70 -11.16 -12.93
CA ASP A 32 8.20 -12.28 -13.72
C ASP A 32 9.45 -12.93 -13.12
N ALA A 33 10.52 -12.14 -12.92
CA ALA A 33 11.86 -12.64 -12.63
C ALA A 33 12.32 -12.40 -11.19
N HIS A 34 11.79 -11.38 -10.48
CA HIS A 34 12.39 -10.93 -9.23
C HIS A 34 11.59 -11.26 -7.98
N MET A 35 10.30 -11.51 -8.12
CA MET A 35 9.42 -11.88 -7.01
C MET A 35 9.80 -13.25 -6.45
N SER A 36 10.11 -13.32 -5.16
CA SER A 36 10.45 -14.57 -4.47
C SER A 36 9.20 -15.42 -4.23
N PHE A 37 9.27 -16.69 -4.59
CA PHE A 37 8.17 -17.61 -4.32
C PHE A 37 7.91 -17.80 -2.83
N PHE A 38 8.96 -17.91 -2.02
CA PHE A 38 8.76 -18.12 -0.58
C PHE A 38 8.43 -16.82 0.15
N TYR A 39 9.21 -15.76 -0.05
CA TYR A 39 9.06 -14.52 0.70
C TYR A 39 7.86 -13.69 0.22
N ASP A 40 7.76 -13.43 -1.08
CA ASP A 40 6.70 -12.57 -1.63
C ASP A 40 5.38 -13.32 -1.82
N LEU A 41 5.43 -14.57 -2.31
CA LEU A 41 4.25 -15.36 -2.71
C LEU A 41 3.84 -16.43 -1.68
N LYS A 42 4.60 -16.61 -0.59
CA LYS A 42 4.30 -17.57 0.49
C LYS A 42 4.20 -19.02 0.02
N VAL A 43 4.96 -19.37 -1.03
CA VAL A 43 5.05 -20.75 -1.53
C VAL A 43 6.15 -21.49 -0.79
N GLU A 44 5.81 -22.05 0.36
CA GLU A 44 6.72 -22.83 1.19
C GLU A 44 7.18 -24.09 0.46
N GLY A 45 8.47 -24.46 0.62
CA GLY A 45 9.05 -25.63 -0.04
C GLY A 45 9.31 -25.49 -1.55
N HIS A 46 9.27 -24.28 -2.10
CA HIS A 46 9.74 -24.00 -3.44
C HIS A 46 11.29 -23.91 -3.46
N GLU A 47 11.92 -24.24 -4.59
CA GLU A 47 13.38 -24.24 -4.74
C GLU A 47 14.02 -22.84 -4.58
N ASP A 48 13.26 -21.76 -4.81
CA ASP A 48 13.74 -20.40 -4.58
C ASP A 48 13.95 -20.13 -3.09
N THR A 49 15.21 -20.12 -2.69
CA THR A 49 15.64 -19.89 -1.31
C THR A 49 15.93 -18.42 -0.99
N ARG A 50 15.72 -17.51 -1.96
CA ARG A 50 15.89 -16.08 -1.71
C ARG A 50 15.03 -15.65 -0.53
N TYR A 51 15.65 -14.91 0.38
CA TYR A 51 15.00 -14.44 1.60
C TYR A 51 14.46 -15.55 2.54
N ALA A 52 14.82 -16.82 2.33
CA ALA A 52 14.36 -17.94 3.17
C ALA A 52 14.64 -17.71 4.66
N LYS A 53 15.81 -17.14 4.99
CA LYS A 53 16.15 -16.79 6.39
C LYS A 53 15.13 -15.84 7.03
N TYR A 54 14.70 -14.81 6.30
CA TYR A 54 13.71 -13.85 6.82
C TYR A 54 12.34 -14.49 6.96
N MET A 55 11.92 -15.27 5.96
CA MET A 55 10.64 -15.95 5.99
C MET A 55 10.57 -17.00 7.10
N ASN A 56 11.63 -17.81 7.29
CA ASN A 56 11.72 -18.78 8.37
C ASN A 56 11.71 -18.10 9.75
N SER A 57 12.39 -16.96 9.88
CA SER A 57 12.33 -16.16 11.12
C SER A 57 10.92 -15.62 11.38
N PHE A 58 10.21 -15.19 10.36
CA PHE A 58 8.83 -14.73 10.47
C PHE A 58 7.89 -15.86 10.90
N LEU A 59 7.95 -17.01 10.23
CA LEU A 59 7.13 -18.18 10.56
C LEU A 59 7.46 -18.74 11.96
N GLY A 60 8.73 -18.69 12.35
CA GLY A 60 9.18 -19.17 13.66
C GLY A 60 8.73 -18.32 14.85
N ARG A 61 8.22 -17.10 14.60
CA ARG A 61 7.62 -16.23 15.65
C ARG A 61 6.11 -16.42 15.81
N MET A 62 5.49 -17.20 14.94
CA MET A 62 4.06 -17.48 15.04
C MET A 62 3.76 -18.40 16.24
N SER A 63 2.65 -18.14 16.94
CA SER A 63 2.10 -19.14 17.85
C SER A 63 1.65 -20.38 17.07
N LYS A 64 1.39 -21.47 17.79
CA LYS A 64 0.88 -22.71 17.19
C LYS A 64 -0.44 -22.48 16.43
N GLU A 65 -1.33 -21.70 17.00
CA GLU A 65 -2.63 -21.36 16.41
C GLU A 65 -2.46 -20.49 15.15
N GLN A 66 -1.56 -19.51 15.19
CA GLN A 66 -1.23 -18.67 14.03
C GLN A 66 -0.62 -19.50 12.91
N ARG A 67 0.29 -20.43 13.25
CA ARG A 67 0.90 -21.33 12.26
C ARG A 67 -0.15 -22.26 11.65
N GLN A 68 -1.05 -22.83 12.42
CA GLN A 68 -2.16 -23.65 11.91
C GLN A 68 -3.07 -22.87 10.96
N ALA A 69 -3.43 -21.63 11.32
CA ALA A 69 -4.23 -20.77 10.46
C ALA A 69 -3.50 -20.42 9.15
N TRP A 70 -2.20 -20.16 9.22
CA TRP A 70 -1.34 -19.93 8.06
C TRP A 70 -1.30 -21.15 7.15
N ASP A 71 -1.04 -22.32 7.68
CA ASP A 71 -0.94 -23.56 6.91
C ASP A 71 -2.27 -23.93 6.27
N ALA A 72 -3.39 -23.75 6.96
CA ALA A 72 -4.73 -23.93 6.41
C ALA A 72 -5.04 -22.96 5.27
N ALA A 73 -4.57 -21.72 5.35
CA ALA A 73 -4.81 -20.70 4.33
C ALA A 73 -3.94 -20.88 3.09
N TYR A 74 -2.67 -21.23 3.26
CA TYR A 74 -1.70 -21.28 2.16
C TYR A 74 -1.41 -22.68 1.63
N GLY A 75 -1.48 -23.72 2.46
CA GLY A 75 -1.17 -25.10 2.10
C GLY A 75 -1.90 -25.59 0.84
N PRO A 76 -3.25 -25.57 0.80
CA PRO A 76 -4.01 -26.00 -0.37
C PRO A 76 -3.68 -25.21 -1.64
N LYS A 77 -3.47 -23.91 -1.52
CA LYS A 77 -3.13 -23.02 -2.64
C LYS A 77 -1.73 -23.32 -3.18
N ASN A 78 -0.78 -23.61 -2.30
CA ASN A 78 0.59 -23.97 -2.68
C ASN A 78 0.63 -25.34 -3.36
N GLU A 79 -0.16 -26.29 -2.89
CA GLU A 79 -0.30 -27.60 -3.52
C GLU A 79 -0.91 -27.51 -4.92
N ALA A 80 -1.99 -26.72 -5.07
CA ALA A 80 -2.60 -26.46 -6.38
C ALA A 80 -1.60 -25.81 -7.36
N PHE A 81 -0.81 -24.85 -6.89
CA PHE A 81 0.23 -24.23 -7.70
C PHE A 81 1.29 -25.23 -8.15
N ARG A 82 1.82 -26.08 -7.26
CA ARG A 82 2.83 -27.09 -7.63
C ARG A 82 2.34 -28.07 -8.68
N LYS A 83 1.04 -28.39 -8.65
CA LYS A 83 0.42 -29.30 -9.65
C LYS A 83 0.14 -28.63 -10.99
N SER A 84 0.10 -27.29 -11.05
CA SER A 84 -0.34 -26.55 -12.24
C SER A 84 0.71 -26.47 -13.35
N ASN A 85 2.00 -26.65 -13.03
CA ASN A 85 3.14 -26.53 -13.96
C ASN A 85 3.13 -25.25 -14.82
N LEU A 86 2.67 -24.11 -14.28
CA LEU A 86 2.54 -22.84 -14.97
C LEU A 86 3.90 -22.30 -15.41
N GLN A 87 3.98 -21.75 -16.62
CA GLN A 87 5.18 -21.15 -17.18
C GLN A 87 4.88 -19.88 -17.96
N GLY A 88 5.91 -19.09 -18.28
CA GLY A 88 5.79 -17.88 -19.08
C GLY A 88 4.74 -16.92 -18.57
N LYS A 89 3.90 -16.41 -19.45
CA LYS A 89 2.86 -15.41 -19.10
C LYS A 89 1.82 -15.93 -18.11
N GLU A 90 1.49 -17.22 -18.15
CA GLU A 90 0.53 -17.82 -17.23
C GLU A 90 1.09 -17.83 -15.78
N LEU A 91 2.37 -18.10 -15.63
CA LEU A 91 3.05 -18.00 -14.35
C LEU A 91 3.06 -16.56 -13.81
N VAL A 92 3.31 -15.57 -14.68
CA VAL A 92 3.29 -14.14 -14.31
C VAL A 92 1.89 -13.74 -13.84
N ARG A 93 0.83 -14.15 -14.55
CA ARG A 93 -0.55 -13.91 -14.14
C ARG A 93 -0.88 -14.54 -12.81
N TRP A 94 -0.45 -15.77 -12.60
CA TRP A 94 -0.63 -16.44 -11.30
C TRP A 94 0.09 -15.70 -10.18
N LYS A 95 1.35 -15.29 -10.38
CA LYS A 95 2.11 -14.49 -9.40
C LYS A 95 1.39 -13.19 -9.08
N TYR A 96 0.91 -12.47 -10.10
CA TYR A 96 0.14 -11.24 -9.94
C TYR A 96 -1.12 -11.48 -9.10
N GLN A 97 -1.95 -12.47 -9.45
CA GLN A 97 -3.17 -12.79 -8.71
C GLN A 97 -2.87 -13.14 -7.25
N ARG A 98 -1.82 -13.92 -7.01
CA ARG A 98 -1.40 -14.30 -5.66
C ARG A 98 -1.00 -13.07 -4.84
N TYR A 99 -0.14 -12.24 -5.40
CA TYR A 99 0.39 -11.05 -4.80
C TYR A 99 -0.69 -10.00 -4.51
N VAL A 100 -1.48 -9.63 -5.51
CA VAL A 100 -2.51 -8.59 -5.34
C VAL A 100 -3.61 -9.00 -4.38
N LYS A 101 -4.01 -10.28 -4.36
CA LYS A 101 -4.99 -10.78 -3.40
C LYS A 101 -4.47 -10.75 -1.97
N ASP A 102 -3.19 -11.08 -1.75
CA ASP A 102 -2.58 -10.99 -0.43
C ASP A 102 -2.47 -9.53 0.03
N TYR A 103 -2.10 -8.61 -0.87
CA TYR A 103 -2.12 -7.18 -0.60
C TYR A 103 -3.51 -6.68 -0.20
N LEU A 104 -4.54 -7.03 -0.96
CA LEU A 104 -5.92 -6.64 -0.66
C LEU A 104 -6.44 -7.23 0.67
N ARG A 105 -5.96 -8.40 1.09
CA ARG A 105 -6.26 -8.97 2.42
C ARG A 105 -5.67 -8.11 3.54
N CYS A 106 -4.45 -7.60 3.34
CA CYS A 106 -3.84 -6.65 4.28
C CYS A 106 -4.65 -5.34 4.33
N VAL A 107 -5.03 -4.79 3.18
CA VAL A 107 -5.89 -3.59 3.11
C VAL A 107 -7.21 -3.81 3.86
N ALA A 108 -7.86 -4.96 3.65
CA ALA A 108 -9.10 -5.27 4.34
C ALA A 108 -8.94 -5.42 5.87
N ALA A 109 -7.78 -5.89 6.34
CA ALA A 109 -7.49 -5.95 7.77
C ALA A 109 -7.23 -4.55 8.37
N VAL A 110 -6.59 -3.66 7.60
CA VAL A 110 -6.42 -2.25 7.98
C VAL A 110 -7.77 -1.55 8.06
N ASP A 111 -8.65 -1.76 7.08
CA ASP A 111 -10.00 -1.19 7.04
C ASP A 111 -10.83 -1.62 8.27
N ASP A 112 -10.82 -2.92 8.60
CA ASP A 112 -11.43 -3.44 9.84
C ASP A 112 -10.83 -2.77 11.11
N GLY A 113 -9.52 -2.46 11.10
CA GLY A 113 -8.82 -1.76 12.18
C GLY A 113 -9.25 -0.30 12.31
N VAL A 114 -9.33 0.40 11.19
CA VAL A 114 -9.82 1.79 11.13
C VAL A 114 -11.26 1.88 11.65
N GLY A 115 -12.12 0.95 11.23
CA GLY A 115 -13.50 0.87 11.71
C GLY A 115 -13.57 0.81 13.25
N ARG A 116 -12.78 -0.08 13.88
CA ARG A 116 -12.71 -0.20 15.34
C ARG A 116 -12.24 1.08 16.03
N ILE A 117 -11.28 1.80 15.45
CA ILE A 117 -10.81 3.08 15.99
C ILE A 117 -11.92 4.10 15.94
N LEU A 118 -12.61 4.24 14.82
CA LEU A 118 -13.73 5.19 14.66
C LEU A 118 -14.87 4.89 15.63
N GLU A 119 -15.26 3.61 15.75
CA GLU A 119 -16.28 3.20 16.74
C GLU A 119 -15.86 3.52 18.18
N SER A 120 -14.57 3.40 18.50
CA SER A 120 -14.06 3.74 19.84
C SER A 120 -14.15 5.24 20.11
N LEU A 121 -13.81 6.06 19.12
CA LEU A 121 -13.96 7.52 19.23
C LEU A 121 -15.43 7.92 19.46
N ASP A 122 -16.35 7.29 18.74
CA ASP A 122 -17.78 7.54 18.89
C ASP A 122 -18.29 7.15 20.29
N LYS A 123 -17.93 5.93 20.75
CA LYS A 123 -18.31 5.43 22.10
C LYS A 123 -17.76 6.28 23.25
N LEU A 124 -16.59 6.90 23.05
CA LEU A 124 -15.95 7.77 24.03
C LEU A 124 -16.41 9.24 23.93
N GLY A 125 -17.26 9.58 22.96
CA GLY A 125 -17.71 10.97 22.73
C GLY A 125 -16.61 11.90 22.22
N LEU A 126 -15.55 11.35 21.60
CA LEU A 126 -14.39 12.11 21.14
C LEU A 126 -14.43 12.46 19.65
N SER A 127 -15.39 11.91 18.90
CA SER A 127 -15.44 12.02 17.43
C SER A 127 -15.47 13.45 16.92
N GLU A 128 -16.20 14.35 17.59
CA GLU A 128 -16.34 15.74 17.19
C GLU A 128 -15.07 16.57 17.48
N ASN A 129 -14.28 16.15 18.46
CA ASN A 129 -13.03 16.84 18.87
C ASN A 129 -11.77 16.03 18.48
N SER A 130 -11.83 15.32 17.38
CA SER A 130 -10.71 14.52 16.89
C SER A 130 -10.41 14.79 15.43
N ILE A 131 -9.12 14.82 15.09
CA ILE A 131 -8.63 14.80 13.72
C ILE A 131 -8.25 13.35 13.42
N VAL A 132 -8.90 12.74 12.44
CA VAL A 132 -8.56 11.39 11.97
C VAL A 132 -7.98 11.51 10.57
N ILE A 133 -6.79 10.94 10.37
CA ILE A 133 -6.08 10.97 9.09
C ILE A 133 -5.74 9.53 8.69
N TYR A 134 -6.08 9.16 7.47
CA TYR A 134 -5.58 7.96 6.81
C TYR A 134 -4.67 8.34 5.66
N SER A 135 -3.44 7.90 5.70
CA SER A 135 -2.44 8.15 4.66
C SER A 135 -1.41 7.03 4.62
N SER A 136 -0.39 7.18 3.78
CA SER A 136 0.76 6.28 3.67
C SER A 136 2.05 7.11 3.57
N ASP A 137 3.18 6.47 3.82
CA ASP A 137 4.52 7.05 3.59
C ASP A 137 4.87 7.12 2.10
N GLN A 138 4.24 6.28 1.28
CA GLN A 138 4.50 6.14 -0.16
C GLN A 138 3.39 5.37 -0.86
N GLY A 139 3.38 5.42 -2.20
CA GLY A 139 2.60 4.54 -3.05
C GLY A 139 3.25 3.16 -3.24
N PHE A 140 2.68 2.33 -4.13
CA PHE A 140 3.13 0.95 -4.32
C PHE A 140 2.69 0.42 -5.69
N TYR A 141 3.56 -0.33 -6.39
CA TYR A 141 3.20 -0.99 -7.64
C TYR A 141 2.44 -2.28 -7.37
N LEU A 142 1.29 -2.42 -7.98
CA LEU A 142 0.44 -3.60 -7.89
C LEU A 142 0.29 -4.27 -9.26
N GLY A 143 1.40 -4.38 -9.99
CA GLY A 143 1.47 -5.00 -11.31
C GLY A 143 1.62 -4.02 -12.46
N GLU A 144 1.44 -2.71 -12.24
CA GLU A 144 1.71 -1.70 -13.24
C GLU A 144 3.18 -1.80 -13.68
N HIS A 145 3.41 -1.69 -14.99
CA HIS A 145 4.72 -1.88 -15.62
C HIS A 145 5.34 -3.28 -15.39
N GLY A 146 4.55 -4.27 -14.99
CA GLY A 146 5.04 -5.59 -14.58
C GLY A 146 5.76 -5.59 -13.24
N TRP A 147 5.62 -4.54 -12.43
CA TRP A 147 6.39 -4.34 -11.21
C TRP A 147 5.60 -4.64 -9.93
N TYR A 148 6.37 -4.87 -8.88
CA TYR A 148 5.95 -4.83 -7.47
C TYR A 148 6.91 -3.94 -6.68
N ASP A 149 6.62 -3.64 -5.39
CA ASP A 149 7.45 -2.74 -4.58
C ASP A 149 7.28 -1.24 -5.02
N LYS A 150 8.30 -0.35 -4.88
CA LYS A 150 8.14 1.11 -4.85
C LYS A 150 9.41 1.91 -5.20
N ARG A 151 10.25 1.39 -6.10
CA ARG A 151 11.62 1.90 -6.29
C ARG A 151 11.78 2.98 -7.35
N TRP A 152 10.79 3.17 -8.23
CA TRP A 152 10.82 4.13 -9.32
C TRP A 152 9.82 5.27 -9.08
N ILE A 153 10.19 6.48 -9.56
CA ILE A 153 9.39 7.71 -9.39
C ILE A 153 8.30 7.77 -10.47
N TYR A 154 7.27 6.94 -10.35
CA TYR A 154 6.03 6.99 -11.14
C TYR A 154 4.85 7.26 -10.21
N GLU A 155 3.69 7.59 -10.80
CA GLU A 155 2.46 7.90 -10.04
C GLU A 155 2.13 6.83 -9.00
N GLU A 156 2.28 5.56 -9.33
CA GLU A 156 1.98 4.42 -8.46
C GLU A 156 2.85 4.41 -7.19
N SER A 157 4.06 4.94 -7.28
CA SER A 157 4.99 5.05 -6.15
C SER A 157 4.87 6.37 -5.39
N LEU A 158 4.46 7.45 -6.06
CA LEU A 158 4.36 8.79 -5.47
C LEU A 158 2.97 9.06 -4.89
N LYS A 159 1.92 8.59 -5.57
CA LYS A 159 0.54 8.88 -5.20
C LYS A 159 0.08 7.96 -4.07
N MET A 160 -0.18 8.55 -2.93
CA MET A 160 -0.73 7.85 -1.77
C MET A 160 -2.08 8.44 -1.38
N PRO A 161 -2.93 7.67 -0.68
CA PRO A 161 -4.19 8.21 -0.18
C PRO A 161 -3.93 9.28 0.87
N LEU A 162 -4.76 10.32 0.87
CA LEU A 162 -4.88 11.27 1.98
C LEU A 162 -6.36 11.51 2.23
N VAL A 163 -6.89 10.90 3.27
CA VAL A 163 -8.27 11.05 3.70
C VAL A 163 -8.26 11.64 5.11
N MET A 164 -9.02 12.71 5.32
CA MET A 164 -9.06 13.40 6.61
C MET A 164 -10.51 13.61 7.07
N ARG A 165 -10.76 13.38 8.35
CA ARG A 165 -11.98 13.74 9.04
C ARG A 165 -11.63 14.72 10.17
N TRP A 166 -12.22 15.88 10.11
CA TRP A 166 -12.19 16.89 11.18
C TRP A 166 -13.52 17.63 11.15
N PRO A 167 -14.54 17.18 11.89
CA PRO A 167 -15.92 17.69 11.79
C PRO A 167 -16.03 19.20 11.94
N GLU A 168 -15.22 19.79 12.82
CA GLU A 168 -15.23 21.24 13.08
C GLU A 168 -14.74 22.08 11.88
N LYS A 169 -13.80 21.56 11.06
CA LYS A 169 -13.09 22.34 10.03
C LYS A 169 -13.31 21.83 8.61
N ILE A 170 -13.63 20.56 8.42
CA ILE A 170 -13.75 19.95 7.10
C ILE A 170 -15.18 19.47 6.86
N LYS A 171 -15.84 20.06 5.86
CA LYS A 171 -17.20 19.63 5.47
C LYS A 171 -17.16 18.23 4.87
N PRO A 172 -18.12 17.35 5.19
CA PRO A 172 -18.23 16.04 4.55
C PRO A 172 -18.27 16.13 3.02
N GLY A 173 -17.57 15.22 2.35
CA GLY A 173 -17.51 15.16 0.88
C GLY A 173 -16.59 16.20 0.23
N THR A 174 -15.86 17.01 1.00
CA THR A 174 -14.84 17.93 0.47
C THR A 174 -13.79 17.17 -0.31
N LYS A 175 -13.46 17.65 -1.53
CA LYS A 175 -12.37 17.13 -2.38
C LYS A 175 -11.42 18.27 -2.69
N ILE A 176 -10.14 18.06 -2.44
CA ILE A 176 -9.07 19.05 -2.64
C ILE A 176 -8.05 18.45 -3.62
N ALA A 177 -7.96 19.04 -4.83
CA ALA A 177 -7.04 18.61 -5.88
C ALA A 177 -5.74 19.42 -5.85
N LYS A 178 -5.11 19.52 -4.69
CA LYS A 178 -3.82 20.22 -4.51
C LYS A 178 -2.73 19.22 -4.20
N LEU A 179 -1.51 19.50 -4.67
CA LEU A 179 -0.34 18.67 -4.39
C LEU A 179 0.06 18.79 -2.92
N THR A 180 -0.03 17.70 -2.16
CA THR A 180 0.37 17.62 -0.76
C THR A 180 1.51 16.64 -0.58
N GLN A 181 2.28 16.79 0.48
CA GLN A 181 3.43 15.94 0.81
C GLN A 181 3.38 15.55 2.29
N ASN A 182 4.08 14.49 2.66
CA ASN A 182 4.18 14.05 4.05
C ASN A 182 4.80 15.11 4.97
N ILE A 183 5.68 15.96 4.45
CA ILE A 183 6.26 17.07 5.21
C ILE A 183 5.24 18.15 5.62
N ASP A 184 4.06 18.17 5.01
CA ASP A 184 2.99 19.12 5.32
C ASP A 184 2.23 18.77 6.61
N PHE A 185 2.34 17.53 7.09
CA PHE A 185 1.68 17.11 8.33
C PHE A 185 2.25 17.81 9.56
N ALA A 186 3.56 17.99 9.65
CA ALA A 186 4.16 18.62 10.83
C ALA A 186 3.67 20.06 11.04
N PRO A 187 3.77 20.98 10.06
CA PRO A 187 3.23 22.33 10.22
C PRO A 187 1.71 22.35 10.38
N PHE A 188 0.99 21.42 9.76
CA PHE A 188 -0.44 21.28 9.95
C PHE A 188 -0.79 20.94 11.41
N PHE A 189 -0.13 19.96 12.02
CA PHE A 189 -0.42 19.58 13.41
C PHE A 189 -0.07 20.69 14.41
N LEU A 190 1.04 21.39 14.18
CA LEU A 190 1.42 22.52 15.02
C LEU A 190 0.36 23.63 14.96
N GLU A 191 -0.08 24.03 13.76
CA GLU A 191 -1.14 25.02 13.60
C GLU A 191 -2.47 24.56 14.19
N ALA A 192 -2.83 23.29 14.00
CA ALA A 192 -4.06 22.73 14.58
C ALA A 192 -4.03 22.73 16.10
N ALA A 193 -2.88 22.57 16.71
CA ALA A 193 -2.66 22.64 18.16
C ALA A 193 -2.50 24.09 18.69
N GLY A 194 -2.52 25.10 17.83
CA GLY A 194 -2.28 26.50 18.22
C GLY A 194 -0.82 26.79 18.59
N ALA A 195 0.10 25.92 18.18
CA ALA A 195 1.53 26.09 18.40
C ALA A 195 2.20 26.88 17.25
N GLU A 196 3.30 27.54 17.55
CA GLU A 196 4.12 28.21 16.53
C GLU A 196 4.76 27.17 15.60
N VAL A 197 4.75 27.44 14.30
CA VAL A 197 5.44 26.62 13.30
C VAL A 197 6.86 27.17 13.13
N PRO A 198 7.90 26.38 13.49
CA PRO A 198 9.29 26.81 13.31
C PRO A 198 9.63 27.10 11.85
N GLN A 199 10.47 28.11 11.62
CA GLN A 199 10.85 28.57 10.26
C GLN A 199 11.64 27.51 9.47
N GLU A 200 12.29 26.58 10.15
CA GLU A 200 13.08 25.50 9.56
C GLU A 200 12.21 24.40 8.92
N ILE A 201 10.91 24.35 9.22
CA ILE A 201 9.98 23.38 8.65
C ILE A 201 9.73 23.72 7.18
N GLN A 202 10.07 22.79 6.28
CA GLN A 202 9.95 22.98 4.83
C GLN A 202 8.54 22.75 4.27
N GLY A 203 7.69 22.02 5.00
CA GLY A 203 6.30 21.77 4.62
C GLY A 203 5.42 23.01 4.73
N ALA A 204 4.21 22.93 4.19
CA ALA A 204 3.19 23.97 4.31
C ALA A 204 1.97 23.40 5.03
N SER A 205 1.43 24.13 6.02
CA SER A 205 0.23 23.69 6.71
C SER A 205 -0.94 23.51 5.75
N LEU A 206 -1.71 22.42 5.94
CA LEU A 206 -2.90 22.12 5.15
C LEU A 206 -4.11 22.99 5.53
N MET A 207 -4.06 23.74 6.63
CA MET A 207 -5.17 24.56 7.16
C MET A 207 -5.76 25.54 6.15
N PRO A 208 -4.97 26.25 5.31
CA PRO A 208 -5.54 27.13 4.30
C PRO A 208 -6.45 26.43 3.29
N LEU A 209 -6.15 25.16 2.95
CA LEU A 209 -6.91 24.38 1.99
C LEU A 209 -8.30 23.99 2.50
N PHE A 210 -8.49 23.89 3.82
CA PHE A 210 -9.81 23.61 4.42
C PHE A 210 -10.70 24.84 4.46
N ARG A 211 -10.11 26.04 4.58
CA ARG A 211 -10.83 27.31 4.59
C ARG A 211 -11.22 27.77 3.19
N GLN A 212 -10.31 27.58 2.24
CA GLN A 212 -10.47 28.01 0.86
C GLN A 212 -9.79 27.01 -0.09
N GLN A 213 -10.56 26.21 -0.82
CA GLN A 213 -10.05 25.17 -1.71
C GLN A 213 -9.13 25.74 -2.84
N ASP A 214 -9.33 26.99 -3.25
CA ASP A 214 -8.56 27.68 -4.27
C ASP A 214 -7.41 28.53 -3.69
N ALA A 215 -7.06 28.33 -2.41
CA ALA A 215 -5.92 29.00 -1.82
C ALA A 215 -4.66 28.86 -2.70
N PRO A 216 -3.79 29.88 -2.76
CA PRO A 216 -2.49 29.78 -3.42
C PRO A 216 -1.72 28.59 -2.84
N TRP A 217 -1.24 27.72 -3.71
CA TRP A 217 -0.59 26.49 -3.31
C TRP A 217 0.51 26.09 -4.30
N ARG A 218 1.41 25.17 -3.88
CA ARG A 218 2.48 24.68 -4.75
C ARG A 218 1.94 24.05 -6.02
N LYS A 219 2.70 24.16 -7.11
CA LYS A 219 2.39 23.58 -8.42
C LYS A 219 3.27 22.39 -8.78
N ALA A 220 4.32 22.14 -7.99
CA ALA A 220 5.25 21.04 -8.15
C ALA A 220 5.69 20.50 -6.77
N ILE A 221 6.20 19.28 -6.75
CA ILE A 221 6.80 18.59 -5.61
C ILE A 221 8.19 18.09 -5.96
#